data_6b45bef34d78ad99c7a8889131c317ea
#
_entry.id   6b45bef34d78ad99c7a8889131c317ea
#
_cell.length_a   1.000
_cell.length_b   1.000
_cell.length_c   1.000
_cell.angle_alpha   90.00
_cell.angle_beta   90.00
_cell.angle_gamma   90.00
#
_symmetry.space_group_name_H-M   'P 1'
#
loop_
_entity.id
_entity.type
_entity.pdbx_description
1 polymer ?
#
loop_
_entity_poly.entity_id
_entity_poly.type
_entity_poly.pdbx_seq_one_letter_code
_entity_poly.pdbx_strand_id
1 'polypeptide(L)' 'MNEVVDRILNSYELMRPLSGERVADSRQKVGRYLESLASAGQRDARQLVEYGLAYLLI' A
#
# COMPACT_ATOMS: atom_id res chain seq x y z
N MET A 1 4.14 -1.92 10.04
CA MET A 1 3.83 -1.63 8.64
C MET A 1 2.62 -2.39 8.10
N ASN A 2 2.30 -3.54 8.66
CA ASN A 2 1.17 -4.36 8.19
C ASN A 2 -0.17 -3.62 8.23
N GLU A 3 -0.43 -2.85 9.28
CA GLU A 3 -1.68 -2.11 9.39
C GLU A 3 -1.84 -1.08 8.27
N VAL A 4 -0.75 -0.41 7.92
CA VAL A 4 -0.77 0.58 6.85
C VAL A 4 -1.03 -0.11 5.51
N VAL A 5 -0.36 -1.22 5.26
CA VAL A 5 -0.58 -2.00 4.04
C VAL A 5 -2.03 -2.47 3.95
N ASP A 6 -2.58 -2.96 5.06
CA ASP A 6 -3.97 -3.41 5.08
C ASP A 6 -4.95 -2.28 4.76
N ARG A 7 -4.73 -1.10 5.30
CA ARG A 7 -5.56 0.06 4.99
C ARG A 7 -5.51 0.43 3.51
N ILE A 8 -4.30 0.43 2.95
CA ILE A 8 -4.11 0.74 1.54
C ILE A 8 -4.86 -0.26 0.67
N LEU A 9 -4.71 -1.55 0.95
CA LEU A 9 -5.34 -2.58 0.15
C LEU A 9 -6.86 -2.56 0.30
N ASN A 10 -7.36 -2.33 1.50
CA ASN A 10 -8.81 -2.21 1.71
C ASN A 10 -9.39 -1.06 0.90
N SER A 11 -8.75 0.09 0.93
CA SER A 11 -9.18 1.24 0.15
C SER A 11 -9.10 0.98 -1.35
N TYR A 12 -8.04 0.33 -1.78
CA TYR A 12 -7.83 0.01 -3.19
C TYR A 12 -8.87 -0.98 -3.70
N GLU A 13 -9.22 -1.98 -2.90
CA GLU A 13 -10.24 -2.98 -3.27
C GLU A 13 -11.62 -2.36 -3.42
N LEU A 14 -11.93 -1.31 -2.64
CA LEU A 14 -13.20 -0.60 -2.79
C LEU A 14 -13.30 0.09 -4.15
N MET A 15 -12.17 0.51 -4.69
CA MET A 15 -12.12 1.16 -6.00
C MET A 15 -12.00 0.16 -7.14
N ARG A 16 -11.23 -0.91 -6.92
CA ARG A 16 -10.97 -1.95 -7.92
C ARG A 16 -10.92 -3.32 -7.26
N PRO A 17 -11.95 -4.14 -7.43
CA PRO A 17 -11.92 -5.50 -6.90
C PRO A 17 -10.75 -6.28 -7.49
N LEU A 18 -10.00 -6.98 -6.63
CA LEU A 18 -8.83 -7.74 -7.02
C LEU A 18 -9.05 -9.22 -6.79
N SER A 19 -8.49 -10.06 -7.66
CA SER A 19 -8.38 -11.49 -7.41
C SER A 19 -7.37 -11.74 -6.28
N GLY A 20 -7.45 -12.91 -5.65
CA GLY A 20 -6.54 -13.26 -4.56
C GLY A 20 -5.07 -13.14 -4.94
N GLU A 21 -4.71 -13.55 -6.16
CA GLU A 21 -3.34 -13.45 -6.64
C GLU A 21 -2.87 -12.01 -6.76
N ARG A 22 -3.74 -11.14 -7.26
CA ARG A 22 -3.41 -9.73 -7.39
C ARG A 22 -3.30 -9.04 -6.04
N VAL A 23 -4.12 -9.44 -5.08
CA VAL A 23 -4.03 -8.91 -3.73
C VAL A 23 -2.65 -9.22 -3.14
N ALA A 24 -2.21 -10.48 -3.25
CA ALA A 24 -0.92 -10.89 -2.72
C ALA A 24 0.23 -10.14 -3.40
N ASP A 25 0.17 -10.00 -4.73
CA ASP A 25 1.19 -9.29 -5.49
C ASP A 25 1.22 -7.81 -5.12
N SER A 26 0.05 -7.18 -5.04
CA SER A 26 -0.06 -5.76 -4.67
C SER A 26 0.45 -5.52 -3.25
N ARG A 27 0.14 -6.43 -2.33
CA ARG A 27 0.60 -6.35 -0.94
C ARG A 27 2.13 -6.36 -0.90
N GLN A 28 2.75 -7.24 -1.66
CA GLN A 28 4.21 -7.35 -1.69
C GLN A 28 4.84 -6.09 -2.26
N LYS A 29 4.31 -5.60 -3.37
CA LYS A 29 4.84 -4.41 -4.05
C LYS A 29 4.69 -3.16 -3.20
N VAL A 30 3.51 -2.93 -2.66
CA VAL A 30 3.28 -1.74 -1.84
C VAL A 30 4.06 -1.82 -0.54
N GLY A 31 4.21 -3.01 0.03
CA GLY A 31 5.01 -3.21 1.22
C GLY A 31 6.45 -2.77 1.03
N ARG A 32 7.07 -3.18 -0.09
CA ARG A 32 8.43 -2.77 -0.43
C ARG A 32 8.55 -1.27 -0.63
N TYR A 33 7.57 -0.69 -1.31
CA TYR A 33 7.55 0.75 -1.55
C TYR A 33 7.49 1.52 -0.24
N LEU A 34 6.61 1.09 0.67
CA LEU A 34 6.47 1.75 1.97
C LEU A 34 7.73 1.58 2.82
N GLU A 35 8.37 0.43 2.77
CA GLU A 35 9.63 0.21 3.48
C GLU A 35 10.70 1.17 2.99
N SER A 36 10.76 1.41 1.69
CA SER A 36 11.69 2.38 1.11
C SER A 36 11.41 3.78 1.62
N LEU A 37 10.15 4.18 1.69
CA LEU A 37 9.76 5.48 2.22
C LEU A 37 10.12 5.61 3.69
N ALA A 38 9.85 4.57 4.47
CA ALA A 38 10.17 4.57 5.91
C ALA A 38 11.68 4.67 6.13
N SER A 39 12.47 3.98 5.31
CA SER A 39 13.93 4.05 5.37
C SER A 39 14.44 5.44 5.04
N ALA A 40 13.73 6.17 4.19
CA ALA A 40 14.07 7.54 3.83
C ALA A 40 13.57 8.57 4.86
N GLY A 41 12.94 8.11 5.95
CA GLY A 41 12.50 8.98 7.03
C GLY A 41 11.01 9.28 7.05
N GLN A 42 10.25 8.81 6.07
CA GLN A 42 8.81 9.04 6.04
C GLN A 42 8.11 8.07 6.98
N ARG A 43 7.55 8.59 8.07
CA ARG A 43 6.93 7.76 9.11
C ARG A 43 5.50 8.14 9.45
N ASP A 44 4.93 9.11 8.74
CA ASP A 44 3.55 9.50 8.95
C ASP A 44 2.64 8.46 8.30
N ALA A 45 1.86 7.73 9.11
CA ALA A 45 1.00 6.67 8.62
C ALA A 45 -0.01 7.15 7.59
N ARG A 46 -0.56 8.34 7.80
CA ARG A 46 -1.52 8.92 6.87
C ARG A 46 -0.90 9.16 5.50
N GLN A 47 0.30 9.73 5.48
CA GLN A 47 1.00 9.97 4.23
C GLN A 47 1.43 8.69 3.56
N LEU A 48 1.83 7.69 4.34
CA LEU A 48 2.18 6.38 3.79
C LEU A 48 0.98 5.74 3.09
N VAL A 49 -0.22 5.87 3.68
CA VAL A 49 -1.43 5.36 3.04
C VAL A 49 -1.69 6.08 1.72
N GLU A 50 -1.58 7.41 1.71
CA GLU A 50 -1.77 8.19 0.49
C GLU A 50 -0.78 7.82 -0.61
N TYR A 51 0.49 7.72 -0.26
CA TYR A 51 1.52 7.34 -1.22
C TYR A 51 1.33 5.92 -1.74
N GLY A 52 0.99 4.99 -0.85
CA GLY A 52 0.77 3.61 -1.24
C GLY A 52 -0.41 3.46 -2.19
N LEU A 53 -1.50 4.18 -1.91
CA LEU A 53 -2.66 4.19 -2.79
C LEU A 53 -2.31 4.75 -4.16
N ALA A 54 -1.61 5.88 -4.20
CA ALA A 54 -1.17 6.48 -5.45
C ALA A 54 -0.30 5.52 -6.24
N TYR A 55 0.59 4.80 -5.56
CA TYR A 55 1.46 3.82 -6.18
C TYR A 55 0.66 2.71 -6.87
N LEU A 56 -0.37 2.20 -6.21
CA LEU A 56 -1.20 1.15 -6.77
C LEU A 56 -2.11 1.63 -7.90
N LEU A 57 -2.50 2.89 -7.86
CA LEU A 57 -3.41 3.46 -8.87
C LEU A 57 -2.69 3.89 -10.15
N ILE A 58 -1.38 4.04 -10.09
CA ILE A 58 -0.59 4.32 -11.29
C ILE A 58 -0.43 3.06 -12.12
#